data_21b876703601a3deab4aa6f6608b2041
#
_entry.id   21b876703601a3deab4aa6f6608b2041
#
_cell.length_a   1.000
_cell.length_b   1.000
_cell.length_c   1.000
_cell.angle_alpha   90.00
_cell.angle_beta   90.00
_cell.angle_gamma   90.00
#
_symmetry.space_group_name_H-M   'P 1'
#
loop_
_entity.id
_entity.type
_entity.pdbx_description
1 polymer ?
#
loop_
_entity_poly.entity_id
_entity_poly.type
_entity_poly.pdbx_seq_one_letter_code
_entity_poly.pdbx_strand_id
1 'polypeptide(L)'
;MSEDPALEDVLELLSDQYARDILAATSEQPMSAQQLAQQCDMSEPTVYRRVEWLQEHGLLAERTEIQTGGNDYSVYRATLSEFTLTLEEGAFEPRIERLSTPAFPGQNEDDTADRFTKMWENL
;
A
#
# COMPACT_ATOMS: atom_id res chain seq x y z
N MET A 1 20.66 -1.28 9.68
CA MET A 1 19.39 -1.42 10.39
C MET A 1 18.27 -1.66 9.37
N SER A 2 17.48 -2.69 9.58
CA SER A 2 16.40 -3.00 8.66
C SER A 2 15.26 -2.01 8.83
N GLU A 3 14.71 -1.53 7.71
CA GLU A 3 13.54 -0.66 7.73
C GLU A 3 12.24 -1.46 7.76
N ASP A 4 12.35 -2.77 7.63
CA ASP A 4 11.17 -3.62 7.64
C ASP A 4 10.61 -3.75 9.05
N PRO A 5 9.28 -3.84 9.17
CA PRO A 5 8.66 -4.03 10.49
C PRO A 5 9.01 -5.40 11.06
N ALA A 6 8.86 -5.52 12.38
CA ALA A 6 9.09 -6.79 13.05
C ALA A 6 8.10 -7.85 12.54
N LEU A 7 8.54 -9.10 12.53
CA LEU A 7 7.70 -10.22 12.07
C LEU A 7 6.37 -10.27 12.81
N GLU A 8 6.39 -10.10 14.11
CA GLU A 8 5.17 -10.16 14.92
C GLU A 8 4.15 -9.10 14.50
N ASP A 9 4.64 -7.90 14.19
CA ASP A 9 3.78 -6.82 13.76
C ASP A 9 3.13 -7.09 12.40
N VAL A 10 3.90 -7.65 11.48
CA VAL A 10 3.37 -8.01 10.16
C VAL A 10 2.34 -9.11 10.29
N LEU A 11 2.62 -10.12 11.09
CA LEU A 11 1.67 -11.21 11.29
C LEU A 11 0.38 -10.71 11.92
N GLU A 12 0.47 -9.80 12.88
CA GLU A 12 -0.71 -9.22 13.50
C GLU A 12 -1.53 -8.42 12.49
N LEU A 13 -0.88 -7.58 11.69
CA LEU A 13 -1.55 -6.82 10.64
C LEU A 13 -2.24 -7.74 9.64
N LEU A 14 -1.54 -8.76 9.16
CA LEU A 14 -2.08 -9.63 8.13
C LEU A 14 -3.09 -10.64 8.70
N SER A 15 -3.17 -10.77 10.02
CA SER A 15 -4.21 -11.58 10.64
C SER A 15 -5.54 -10.82 10.72
N ASP A 16 -5.49 -9.50 10.61
CA ASP A 16 -6.68 -8.65 10.69
C ASP A 16 -7.36 -8.58 9.32
N GLN A 17 -8.63 -9.01 9.27
CA GLN A 17 -9.36 -9.05 8.00
C GLN A 17 -9.53 -7.66 7.40
N TYR A 18 -9.80 -6.65 8.21
CA TYR A 18 -9.98 -5.29 7.70
C TYR A 18 -8.70 -4.77 7.06
N ALA A 19 -7.55 -5.04 7.67
CA ALA A 19 -6.27 -4.63 7.10
C ALA A 19 -6.03 -5.33 5.76
N ARG A 20 -6.31 -6.63 5.68
CA ARG A 20 -6.17 -7.38 4.42
C ARG A 20 -7.12 -6.84 3.35
N ASP A 21 -8.37 -6.52 3.73
CA ASP A 21 -9.35 -5.98 2.78
C ASP A 21 -8.88 -4.65 2.21
N ILE A 22 -8.32 -3.79 3.05
CA ILE A 22 -7.80 -2.50 2.60
C ILE A 22 -6.61 -2.69 1.66
N LEU A 23 -5.69 -3.57 2.02
CA LEU A 23 -4.54 -3.85 1.17
C LEU A 23 -4.98 -4.41 -0.19
N ALA A 24 -5.92 -5.35 -0.17
CA ALA A 24 -6.40 -5.95 -1.42
C ALA A 24 -7.05 -4.90 -2.33
N ALA A 25 -7.93 -4.08 -1.77
CA ALA A 25 -8.61 -3.05 -2.55
C ALA A 25 -7.63 -2.01 -3.10
N THR A 26 -6.68 -1.56 -2.28
CA THR A 26 -5.73 -0.54 -2.69
C THR A 26 -4.58 -1.08 -3.53
N SER A 27 -4.47 -2.40 -3.65
CA SER A 27 -3.49 -2.99 -4.56
C SER A 27 -3.93 -2.83 -6.01
N GLU A 28 -5.22 -2.70 -6.25
CA GLU A 28 -5.75 -2.56 -7.61
C GLU A 28 -5.77 -1.11 -8.06
N GLN A 29 -6.13 -0.19 -7.18
CA GLN A 29 -6.18 1.23 -7.50
C GLN A 29 -6.15 2.06 -6.23
N PRO A 30 -5.70 3.33 -6.31
CA PRO A 30 -5.78 4.20 -5.13
C PRO A 30 -7.23 4.42 -4.73
N MET A 31 -7.48 4.47 -3.43
CA MET A 31 -8.82 4.66 -2.88
C MET A 31 -8.80 5.59 -1.68
N SER A 32 -9.85 6.41 -1.57
CA SER A 32 -10.03 7.27 -0.39
C SER A 32 -10.60 6.44 0.77
N ALA A 33 -10.57 7.01 1.98
CA ALA A 33 -11.15 6.35 3.13
C ALA A 33 -12.65 6.10 2.94
N GLN A 34 -13.35 7.06 2.33
CA GLN A 34 -14.78 6.91 2.09
C GLN A 34 -15.05 5.75 1.13
N GLN A 35 -14.25 5.64 0.07
CA GLN A 35 -14.39 4.54 -0.88
C GLN A 35 -14.10 3.19 -0.22
N LEU A 36 -13.07 3.16 0.63
CA LEU A 36 -12.72 1.93 1.35
C LEU A 36 -13.81 1.52 2.31
N ALA A 37 -14.41 2.49 3.02
CA ALA A 37 -15.50 2.19 3.94
C ALA A 37 -16.67 1.54 3.21
N GLN A 38 -17.01 2.04 2.03
CA GLN A 38 -18.10 1.51 1.24
C GLN A 38 -17.77 0.15 0.64
N GLN A 39 -16.59 0.04 0.03
CA GLN A 39 -16.23 -1.19 -0.68
C GLN A 39 -15.94 -2.34 0.26
N CYS A 40 -15.32 -2.07 1.40
CA CYS A 40 -14.93 -3.10 2.35
C CYS A 40 -15.95 -3.30 3.48
N ASP A 41 -17.06 -2.58 3.41
CA ASP A 41 -18.15 -2.69 4.40
C ASP A 41 -17.64 -2.50 5.82
N MET A 42 -17.01 -1.35 6.07
CA MET A 42 -16.52 -1.00 7.40
C MET A 42 -16.75 0.50 7.63
N SER A 43 -16.72 0.90 8.89
CA SER A 43 -16.91 2.30 9.25
C SER A 43 -15.67 3.11 8.89
N GLU A 44 -15.85 4.42 8.63
CA GLU A 44 -14.69 5.27 8.33
C GLU A 44 -13.69 5.33 9.50
N PRO A 45 -14.11 5.41 10.77
CA PRO A 45 -13.14 5.33 11.86
C PRO A 45 -12.30 4.05 11.84
N THR A 46 -12.92 2.92 11.48
CA THR A 46 -12.18 1.67 11.35
C THR A 46 -11.17 1.76 10.22
N VAL A 47 -11.57 2.35 9.09
CA VAL A 47 -10.64 2.54 7.96
C VAL A 47 -9.44 3.37 8.42
N TYR A 48 -9.68 4.50 9.07
CA TYR A 48 -8.58 5.39 9.47
C TYR A 48 -7.61 4.70 10.44
N ARG A 49 -8.11 3.91 11.37
CA ARG A 49 -7.24 3.20 12.29
C ARG A 49 -6.39 2.16 11.59
N ARG A 50 -6.98 1.42 10.66
CA ARG A 50 -6.24 0.40 9.92
C ARG A 50 -5.25 1.02 8.95
N VAL A 51 -5.64 2.11 8.29
CA VAL A 51 -4.77 2.82 7.36
C VAL A 51 -3.54 3.36 8.11
N GLU A 52 -3.73 3.98 9.26
CA GLU A 52 -2.63 4.49 10.06
C GLU A 52 -1.66 3.37 10.44
N TRP A 53 -2.22 2.26 10.90
CA TRP A 53 -1.43 1.09 11.30
C TRP A 53 -0.62 0.53 10.13
N LEU A 54 -1.25 0.41 8.96
CA LEU A 54 -0.57 -0.08 7.76
C LEU A 54 0.52 0.87 7.30
N GLN A 55 0.28 2.18 7.38
CA GLN A 55 1.28 3.19 7.02
C GLN A 55 2.47 3.15 7.97
N GLU A 56 2.23 3.00 9.26
CA GLU A 56 3.30 2.93 10.25
C GLU A 56 4.26 1.77 9.97
N HIS A 57 3.75 0.71 9.37
CA HIS A 57 4.57 -0.47 9.09
C HIS A 57 5.02 -0.53 7.62
N GLY A 58 4.82 0.55 6.87
CA GLY A 58 5.34 0.65 5.52
C GLY A 58 4.63 -0.20 4.48
N LEU A 59 3.38 -0.58 4.74
CA LEU A 59 2.63 -1.43 3.83
C LEU A 59 1.61 -0.67 2.99
N LEU A 60 1.44 0.62 3.26
CA LEU A 60 0.46 1.46 2.58
C LEU A 60 1.04 2.86 2.42
N ALA A 61 0.81 3.47 1.27
CA ALA A 61 1.22 4.84 1.00
C ALA A 61 0.00 5.75 0.86
N GLU A 62 0.20 7.03 1.10
CA GLU A 62 -0.86 8.02 1.04
C GLU A 62 -0.45 9.18 0.14
N ARG A 63 -1.41 9.69 -0.61
CA ARG A 63 -1.23 10.90 -1.40
C ARG A 63 -2.45 11.78 -1.21
N THR A 64 -2.24 13.10 -1.12
CA THR A 64 -3.35 14.04 -1.06
C THR A 64 -3.77 14.42 -2.47
N GLU A 65 -5.06 14.26 -2.75
CA GLU A 65 -5.65 14.72 -4.01
C GLU A 65 -6.20 16.12 -3.81
N ILE A 66 -5.80 17.02 -4.70
CA ILE A 66 -6.23 18.42 -4.64
C ILE A 66 -7.36 18.61 -5.64
N GLN A 67 -8.52 19.08 -5.14
CA GLN A 67 -9.68 19.34 -5.98
C GLN A 67 -9.84 20.84 -6.20
N THR A 68 -10.12 21.21 -7.46
CA THR A 68 -10.38 22.61 -7.80
C THR A 68 -11.71 23.03 -7.19
N GLY A 69 -11.64 24.00 -6.28
CA GLY A 69 -12.83 24.53 -5.63
C GLY A 69 -13.49 23.63 -4.63
N GLY A 70 -12.84 22.52 -4.27
CA GLY A 70 -13.37 21.55 -3.31
C GLY A 70 -12.42 21.28 -2.18
N ASN A 71 -12.78 20.30 -1.36
CA ASN A 71 -11.93 19.87 -0.26
C ASN A 71 -10.91 18.85 -0.75
N ASP A 72 -9.68 19.02 -0.28
CA ASP A 72 -8.66 18.02 -0.55
C ASP A 72 -8.98 16.74 0.22
N TYR A 73 -8.57 15.59 -0.34
CA TYR A 73 -8.78 14.32 0.34
C TYR A 73 -7.58 13.40 0.08
N SER A 74 -7.42 12.44 0.98
CA SER A 74 -6.33 11.47 0.87
C SER A 74 -6.78 10.24 0.12
N VAL A 75 -5.88 9.70 -0.70
CA VAL A 75 -6.07 8.39 -1.31
C VAL A 75 -4.90 7.49 -0.88
N TYR A 76 -5.18 6.22 -0.79
CA TYR A 76 -4.23 5.24 -0.29
C TYR A 76 -3.95 4.18 -1.33
N ARG A 77 -2.72 3.68 -1.32
CA ARG A 77 -2.29 2.64 -2.26
C ARG A 77 -1.40 1.65 -1.54
N ALA A 78 -1.66 0.36 -1.72
CA ALA A 78 -0.82 -0.68 -1.13
C ALA A 78 0.59 -0.59 -1.71
N THR A 79 1.58 -0.65 -0.83
CA THR A 79 2.98 -0.74 -1.24
C THR A 79 3.51 -2.15 -1.05
N LEU A 80 2.80 -2.98 -0.28
CA LEU A 80 3.16 -4.39 -0.11
C LEU A 80 2.87 -5.14 -1.40
N SER A 81 3.89 -5.85 -1.90
CA SER A 81 3.73 -6.72 -3.07
C SER A 81 3.66 -8.17 -2.64
N GLU A 82 4.54 -8.57 -1.74
CA GLU A 82 4.60 -9.96 -1.32
C GLU A 82 5.18 -10.06 0.09
N PHE A 83 4.62 -10.94 0.88
CA PHE A 83 5.18 -11.32 2.17
C PHE A 83 5.42 -12.81 2.17
N THR A 84 6.66 -13.22 2.47
CA THR A 84 7.03 -14.62 2.52
C THR A 84 7.64 -14.94 3.88
N LEU A 85 7.23 -16.04 4.44
CA LEU A 85 7.78 -16.54 5.70
C LEU A 85 8.36 -17.91 5.44
N THR A 86 9.66 -18.03 5.63
CA THR A 86 10.38 -19.28 5.37
C THR A 86 10.88 -19.87 6.69
N LEU A 87 10.74 -21.16 6.84
CA LEU A 87 11.28 -21.87 8.00
C LEU A 87 12.46 -22.73 7.54
N GLU A 88 13.67 -22.34 7.95
CA GLU A 88 14.89 -23.05 7.60
C GLU A 88 15.82 -23.12 8.80
N GLU A 89 16.43 -24.27 8.97
CA GLU A 89 17.45 -24.48 9.99
C GLU A 89 17.02 -24.04 11.39
N GLY A 90 15.75 -24.27 11.71
CA GLY A 90 15.21 -23.97 13.02
C GLY A 90 14.81 -22.53 13.25
N ALA A 91 14.78 -21.71 12.20
CA ALA A 91 14.44 -20.29 12.33
C ALA A 91 13.47 -19.87 11.25
N PHE A 92 12.59 -18.92 11.60
CA PHE A 92 11.72 -18.28 10.64
C PHE A 92 12.40 -17.04 10.07
N GLU A 93 12.33 -16.92 8.75
CA GLU A 93 12.89 -15.75 8.05
C GLU A 93 11.80 -15.04 7.29
N PRO A 94 11.42 -13.81 7.71
CA PRO A 94 10.43 -13.04 6.97
C PRO A 94 11.07 -12.29 5.81
N ARG A 95 10.31 -12.15 4.73
CA ARG A 95 10.71 -11.33 3.60
C ARG A 95 9.53 -10.50 3.17
N ILE A 96 9.75 -9.20 3.05
CA ILE A 96 8.74 -8.27 2.56
C ILE A 96 9.25 -7.70 1.25
N GLU A 97 8.43 -7.80 0.21
CA GLU A 97 8.72 -7.17 -1.06
C GLU A 97 7.70 -6.08 -1.30
N ARG A 98 8.19 -4.93 -1.72
CA ARG A 98 7.36 -3.78 -2.02
C ARG A 98 7.32 -3.57 -3.52
N LEU A 99 6.34 -2.79 -3.97
CA LEU A 99 6.19 -2.50 -5.39
C LEU A 99 7.45 -1.82 -5.91
N SER A 100 7.94 -2.27 -7.07
CA SER A 100 9.11 -1.70 -7.71
C SER A 100 8.79 -0.41 -8.46
N THR A 101 7.50 -0.14 -8.70
CA THR A 101 7.03 1.07 -9.35
C THR A 101 6.41 1.99 -8.33
N PRO A 102 6.30 3.31 -8.62
CA PRO A 102 5.64 4.23 -7.71
C PRO A 102 4.22 3.77 -7.38
N ALA A 103 3.83 3.93 -6.11
CA ALA A 103 2.51 3.54 -5.65
C ALA A 103 1.40 4.33 -6.34
N PHE A 104 1.70 5.56 -6.76
CA PHE A 104 0.72 6.44 -7.40
C PHE A 104 1.18 6.80 -8.79
N PRO A 105 0.50 6.30 -9.84
CA PRO A 105 0.87 6.61 -11.22
C PRO A 105 0.83 8.11 -11.49
N GLY A 106 1.84 8.62 -12.21
CA GLY A 106 1.90 10.01 -12.58
C GLY A 106 2.37 10.96 -11.49
N GLN A 107 2.76 10.43 -10.33
CA GLN A 107 3.22 11.25 -9.23
C GLN A 107 4.58 11.89 -9.51
N ASN A 108 5.36 11.28 -10.35
CA ASN A 108 6.72 11.71 -10.68
C ASN A 108 6.86 11.87 -12.19
N GLU A 109 7.24 13.08 -12.63
CA GLU A 109 7.42 13.34 -14.05
C GLU A 109 8.52 12.49 -14.68
N ASP A 110 9.56 12.19 -13.90
CA ASP A 110 10.64 11.34 -14.38
C ASP A 110 10.15 9.93 -14.68
N ASP A 111 9.20 9.43 -13.88
CA ASP A 111 8.62 8.12 -14.12
C ASP A 111 7.84 8.08 -15.43
N THR A 112 7.17 9.18 -15.75
CA THR A 112 6.43 9.29 -17.02
C THR A 112 7.42 9.22 -18.17
N ALA A 113 8.54 9.92 -18.06
CA ALA A 113 9.58 9.90 -19.10
C ALA A 113 10.17 8.51 -19.24
N ASP A 114 10.42 7.83 -18.13
CA ASP A 114 10.94 6.48 -18.15
C ASP A 114 10.00 5.50 -18.84
N ARG A 115 8.69 5.65 -18.62
CA ARG A 115 7.70 4.82 -19.27
C ARG A 115 7.74 4.99 -20.78
N PHE A 116 7.85 6.23 -21.23
CA PHE A 116 7.96 6.50 -22.65
C PHE A 116 9.22 5.88 -23.23
N THR A 117 10.33 6.03 -22.53
CA THR A 117 11.59 5.45 -22.96
C THR A 117 11.49 3.93 -23.08
N LYS A 118 10.90 3.29 -22.07
CA LYS A 118 10.74 1.83 -22.09
C LYS A 118 9.82 1.37 -23.20
N MET A 119 8.77 2.13 -23.48
CA MET A 119 7.86 1.79 -24.57
C MET A 119 8.61 1.79 -25.91
N TRP A 120 9.45 2.80 -26.12
CA TRP A 120 10.23 2.89 -27.35
C TRP A 120 11.27 1.77 -27.47
N GLU A 121 11.89 1.40 -26.35
CA GLU A 121 12.90 0.35 -26.34
C GLU A 121 12.30 -1.02 -26.64
N ASN A 122 11.03 -1.24 -26.31
CA ASN A 122 10.36 -2.51 -26.56
C ASN A 122 9.71 -2.60 -27.93
N LEU A 123 9.80 -1.55 -28.73
CA LEU A 123 9.35 -1.57 -30.09
C LEU A 123 10.50 -1.98 -31.01
#